data_30cab84e8a0b361cc37ace032bdf5da7
#
_entry.id   30cab84e8a0b361cc37ace032bdf5da7
#
_cell.length_a   1.000
_cell.length_b   1.000
_cell.length_c   1.000
_cell.angle_alpha   90.00
_cell.angle_beta   90.00
_cell.angle_gamma   90.00
#
_symmetry.space_group_name_H-M   'P 1'
#
loop_
_entity.id
_entity.type
_entity.pdbx_description
1 polymer ?
#
loop_
_entity_poly.entity_id
_entity_poly.type
_entity_poly.pdbx_seq_one_letter_code
_entity_poly.pdbx_strand_id
1 'polypeptide(L)'
;MSLALLAGCGEAVEDNHFAEPIDEERTEPTPVDTEAVPVRIGEMGPSFAACNAAGTTRNLGEGGLGVRAAPFDTAAERGEIAAGSRFFVCARSHDQRWMGVVFHDSGALDPGCGVSAPVTARRVYDGPCRSGWVSSAFVKLVAG
;
A
#
# COMPACT_ATOMS: atom_id res chain seq x y z
N MET A 1 49.81 -24.66 -33.90
CA MET A 1 49.30 -24.54 -33.81
C MET A 1 48.50 -24.08 -33.23
N SER A 2 48.42 -23.84 -33.06
CA SER A 2 47.58 -23.66 -32.67
C SER A 2 46.91 -23.04 -32.19
N LEU A 3 46.77 -22.94 -32.22
CA LEU A 3 45.98 -22.60 -31.98
C LEU A 3 45.28 -22.04 -31.33
N ALA A 4 45.14 -21.94 -31.35
CA ALA A 4 44.36 -21.59 -30.90
C ALA A 4 43.54 -21.24 -30.43
N LEU A 5 43.58 -21.33 -30.56
CA LEU A 5 42.69 -21.16 -30.33
C LEU A 5 42.11 -20.62 -29.54
N LEU A 6 42.14 -20.63 -29.48
CA LEU A 6 41.42 -20.31 -28.95
C LEU A 6 40.83 -19.63 -28.35
N ALA A 7 40.85 -19.55 -28.56
CA ALA A 7 40.14 -18.98 -28.22
C ALA A 7 39.42 -18.55 -27.73
N GLY A 8 39.48 -18.55 -27.82
CA GLY A 8 38.48 -18.25 -27.62
C GLY A 8 37.90 -17.80 -26.97
N CYS A 9 37.92 -17.94 -26.97
CA CYS A 9 37.10 -17.60 -26.64
C CYS A 9 36.55 -17.07 -26.06
N GLY A 10 36.70 -17.05 -26.03
CA GLY A 10 35.83 -16.67 -25.76
C GLY A 10 35.42 -16.09 -25.07
N GLU A 11 35.28 -16.21 -24.98
CA GLU A 11 34.55 -15.80 -24.73
C GLU A 11 34.06 -15.19 -24.15
N ALA A 12 34.29 -15.34 -24.25
CA ALA A 12 33.50 -15.03 -24.02
C ALA A 12 33.06 -14.41 -23.58
N VAL A 13 33.03 -14.39 -23.68
CA VAL A 13 32.27 -13.99 -23.66
C VAL A 13 31.68 -13.56 -23.17
N GLU A 14 31.53 -13.77 -23.09
CA GLU A 14 30.67 -13.64 -22.92
C GLU A 14 30.29 -13.38 -22.15
N ASP A 15 30.52 -13.65 -21.98
CA ASP A 15 29.89 -13.60 -21.37
C ASP A 15 29.87 -12.78 -20.65
N ASN A 16 29.98 -12.52 -20.54
CA ASN A 16 29.76 -11.77 -19.94
C ASN A 16 29.32 -10.72 -20.03
N HIS A 17 28.81 -10.58 -20.47
CA HIS A 17 28.18 -9.66 -20.65
C HIS A 17 27.09 -9.49 -20.27
N PHE A 18 26.71 -9.83 -20.19
CA PHE A 18 25.54 -9.80 -19.82
C PHE A 18 25.43 -9.51 -18.67
N ALA A 19 25.57 -9.63 -18.27
CA ALA A 19 25.36 -9.41 -17.04
C ALA A 19 25.70 -8.13 -16.61
N GLU A 20 26.23 -7.77 -16.77
CA GLU A 20 26.41 -6.70 -16.44
C GLU A 20 25.75 -5.72 -16.52
N PRO A 21 25.54 -5.70 -16.95
CA PRO A 21 24.91 -4.63 -17.04
C PRO A 21 23.83 -4.46 -16.43
N ILE A 22 23.51 -4.95 -16.30
CA ILE A 22 22.41 -4.86 -15.89
C ILE A 22 22.28 -4.48 -14.71
N ASP A 23 22.59 -4.65 -14.11
CA ASP A 23 22.29 -4.40 -12.93
C ASP A 23 22.60 -3.20 -12.53
N GLU A 24 23.20 -2.73 -12.88
CA GLU A 24 23.31 -1.69 -12.51
C GLU A 24 22.53 -0.81 -12.47
N GLU A 25 22.16 -0.75 -12.75
CA GLU A 25 21.34 -0.01 -12.73
C GLU A 25 20.53 0.12 -12.09
N ARG A 26 20.36 -0.20 -11.85
CA ARG A 26 19.38 -0.15 -11.32
C ARG A 26 19.37 0.15 -10.20
N THR A 27 19.52 0.25 -9.73
CA THR A 27 19.54 0.39 -8.63
C THR A 27 19.23 1.54 -8.13
N GLU A 28 18.94 2.26 -8.29
CA GLU A 28 18.51 3.26 -7.84
C GLU A 28 17.44 3.42 -7.55
N PRO A 29 17.09 3.33 -7.14
CA PRO A 29 16.11 3.47 -6.85
C PRO A 29 15.35 3.95 -6.24
N THR A 30 14.85 3.92 -5.89
CA THR A 30 14.20 4.31 -5.44
C THR A 30 13.09 4.51 -5.33
N PRO A 31 12.59 4.68 -5.65
CA PRO A 31 11.46 5.11 -5.51
C PRO A 31 10.43 4.39 -5.02
N VAL A 32 10.32 4.37 -3.89
CA VAL A 32 9.28 3.79 -3.25
C VAL A 32 7.99 4.40 -3.54
N ASP A 33 7.97 5.66 -3.77
CA ASP A 33 6.69 6.28 -4.01
C ASP A 33 6.10 5.86 -5.30
N THR A 34 6.87 5.36 -6.21
CA THR A 34 6.27 4.83 -7.40
C THR A 34 5.58 3.52 -7.13
N GLU A 35 5.68 3.03 -5.91
CA GLU A 35 5.03 1.79 -5.56
C GLU A 35 3.79 2.00 -4.74
N ALA A 36 3.18 3.15 -4.86
CA ALA A 36 1.93 3.39 -4.17
C ALA A 36 0.87 2.39 -4.60
N VAL A 37 0.11 1.90 -3.65
CA VAL A 37 -0.99 0.99 -3.90
C VAL A 37 -2.25 1.71 -3.44
N PRO A 38 -3.10 2.14 -4.37
CA PRO A 38 -4.31 2.84 -3.97
C PRO A 38 -5.24 1.94 -3.17
N VAL A 39 -5.97 2.55 -2.24
CA VAL A 39 -6.98 1.82 -1.48
C VAL A 39 -8.19 1.62 -2.37
N ARG A 40 -8.72 0.42 -2.40
CA ARG A 40 -9.86 0.09 -3.23
C ARG A 40 -11.11 -0.05 -2.36
N ILE A 41 -12.24 0.30 -2.93
CA ILE A 41 -13.52 0.23 -2.23
C ILE A 41 -14.45 -0.70 -3.02
N GLY A 42 -15.50 -1.16 -2.34
CA GLY A 42 -16.46 -2.05 -2.96
C GLY A 42 -16.04 -3.50 -2.98
N GLU A 43 -15.09 -3.87 -2.13
CA GLU A 43 -14.52 -5.21 -2.16
C GLU A 43 -15.53 -6.29 -1.75
N MET A 44 -16.53 -5.93 -0.96
CA MET A 44 -17.53 -6.89 -0.53
C MET A 44 -18.69 -7.04 -1.51
N GLY A 45 -18.67 -6.30 -2.60
CA GLY A 45 -19.71 -6.40 -3.61
C GLY A 45 -20.78 -5.33 -3.48
N PRO A 46 -21.66 -5.25 -4.47
CA PRO A 46 -22.63 -4.13 -4.53
C PRO A 46 -23.75 -4.22 -3.52
N SER A 47 -23.84 -5.30 -2.75
CA SER A 47 -24.88 -5.41 -1.72
C SER A 47 -24.43 -4.84 -0.39
N PHE A 48 -23.16 -4.44 -0.28
CA PHE A 48 -22.61 -3.94 0.97
C PHE A 48 -22.10 -2.53 0.77
N ALA A 49 -21.97 -1.79 1.86
CA ALA A 49 -21.34 -0.48 1.79
C ALA A 49 -19.95 -0.60 1.17
N ALA A 50 -19.52 0.43 0.49
CA ALA A 50 -18.24 0.43 -0.19
C ALA A 50 -17.09 0.09 0.77
N CYS A 51 -17.17 0.60 2.02
CA CYS A 51 -16.29 0.21 3.10
C CYS A 51 -17.17 -0.21 4.24
N ASN A 52 -17.34 -1.50 4.44
CA ASN A 52 -18.36 -1.97 5.36
C ASN A 52 -17.83 -2.29 6.76
N ALA A 53 -16.63 -1.87 7.06
CA ALA A 53 -16.06 -2.03 8.39
C ALA A 53 -15.49 -0.70 8.83
N ALA A 54 -15.36 -0.55 10.15
CA ALA A 54 -14.79 0.65 10.73
C ALA A 54 -13.79 0.23 11.79
N GLY A 55 -12.86 1.11 12.06
CA GLY A 55 -11.83 0.86 13.06
C GLY A 55 -11.51 2.09 13.85
N THR A 56 -10.78 1.89 14.91
CA THR A 56 -10.18 2.96 15.69
C THR A 56 -8.77 2.52 16.06
N THR A 57 -8.00 3.44 16.60
CA THR A 57 -6.61 3.15 16.95
C THR A 57 -6.54 2.37 18.25
N ARG A 58 -5.47 1.60 18.39
CA ARG A 58 -5.16 0.92 19.66
C ARG A 58 -3.66 0.76 19.79
N ASN A 59 -3.22 0.62 21.00
CA ASN A 59 -1.81 0.31 21.33
C ASN A 59 -0.82 1.32 20.74
N LEU A 60 -1.28 2.51 20.43
CA LEU A 60 -0.38 3.57 20.03
C LEU A 60 0.33 4.09 21.27
N GLY A 61 1.60 4.34 21.14
CA GLY A 61 2.30 5.03 22.18
C GLY A 61 1.97 6.49 22.08
N GLU A 62 2.96 7.30 21.88
CA GLU A 62 2.73 8.71 21.65
C GLU A 62 2.60 8.94 20.17
N GLY A 63 1.87 9.95 19.80
CA GLY A 63 1.67 10.31 18.43
C GLY A 63 0.50 9.58 17.81
N GLY A 64 0.37 9.68 16.50
CA GLY A 64 -0.74 9.11 15.78
C GLY A 64 -0.37 7.83 15.08
N LEU A 65 -1.34 7.32 14.34
CA LEU A 65 -1.16 6.11 13.55
C LEU A 65 -0.67 6.51 12.17
N GLY A 66 0.51 6.06 11.79
CA GLY A 66 1.08 6.40 10.50
C GLY A 66 0.31 5.76 9.36
N VAL A 67 0.11 6.54 8.30
CA VAL A 67 -0.60 6.11 7.10
C VAL A 67 0.42 6.05 5.98
N ARG A 68 0.47 4.91 5.30
CA ARG A 68 1.46 4.66 4.24
C ARG A 68 0.81 4.63 2.88
N ALA A 69 1.62 4.87 1.87
CA ALA A 69 1.16 4.85 0.48
C ALA A 69 0.89 3.43 -0.01
N ALA A 70 1.44 2.43 0.65
CA ALA A 70 1.32 1.04 0.25
C ALA A 70 1.42 0.18 1.51
N PRO A 71 1.00 -1.08 1.43
CA PRO A 71 0.92 -1.93 2.62
C PRO A 71 2.28 -2.55 2.98
N PHE A 72 3.28 -1.72 3.23
CA PHE A 72 4.53 -2.19 3.80
C PHE A 72 5.25 -1.06 4.54
N ASP A 73 6.15 -1.48 5.42
CA ASP A 73 6.82 -0.57 6.34
C ASP A 73 7.65 0.49 5.63
N THR A 74 8.21 0.15 4.48
CA THR A 74 9.10 1.07 3.79
C THR A 74 8.37 1.98 2.81
N ALA A 75 7.05 1.85 2.70
CA ALA A 75 6.28 2.72 1.83
C ALA A 75 6.30 4.14 2.36
N ALA A 76 6.14 5.08 1.46
CA ALA A 76 6.13 6.50 1.82
C ALA A 76 5.00 6.79 2.79
N GLU A 77 5.27 7.66 3.74
CA GLU A 77 4.27 8.05 4.71
C GLU A 77 3.38 9.14 4.11
N ARG A 78 2.07 8.98 4.28
CA ARG A 78 1.10 9.87 3.68
C ARG A 78 0.37 10.71 4.72
N GLY A 79 0.68 10.57 5.99
CA GLY A 79 0.02 11.32 7.03
C GLY A 79 -0.18 10.47 8.27
N GLU A 80 -1.01 10.98 9.17
CA GLU A 80 -1.28 10.32 10.44
C GLU A 80 -2.74 10.42 10.78
N ILE A 81 -3.22 9.40 11.50
CA ILE A 81 -4.56 9.41 12.08
C ILE A 81 -4.35 9.62 13.58
N ALA A 82 -5.02 10.62 14.12
CA ALA A 82 -4.87 10.94 15.54
C ALA A 82 -5.40 9.80 16.39
N ALA A 83 -4.75 9.58 17.53
CA ALA A 83 -5.18 8.52 18.45
C ALA A 83 -6.63 8.74 18.84
N GLY A 84 -7.39 7.65 18.89
CA GLY A 84 -8.81 7.69 19.23
C GLY A 84 -9.74 7.99 18.08
N SER A 85 -9.22 8.34 16.91
CA SER A 85 -10.04 8.59 15.74
C SER A 85 -10.68 7.30 15.25
N ARG A 86 -11.78 7.49 14.51
CA ARG A 86 -12.44 6.39 13.80
C ARG A 86 -12.24 6.57 12.32
N PHE A 87 -12.21 5.48 11.61
CA PHE A 87 -12.00 5.50 10.17
C PHE A 87 -12.66 4.29 9.54
N PHE A 88 -12.90 4.40 8.23
CA PHE A 88 -13.48 3.29 7.47
C PHE A 88 -12.37 2.32 7.09
N VAL A 89 -12.63 1.03 7.21
CA VAL A 89 -11.72 -0.02 6.76
C VAL A 89 -12.31 -0.59 5.49
N CYS A 90 -11.57 -0.45 4.40
CA CYS A 90 -12.08 -0.73 3.07
C CYS A 90 -11.40 -1.94 2.44
N ALA A 91 -10.19 -2.25 2.83
CA ALA A 91 -9.41 -3.30 2.19
C ALA A 91 -8.42 -3.87 3.18
N ARG A 92 -7.85 -5.02 2.85
CA ARG A 92 -6.80 -5.63 3.65
C ARG A 92 -5.73 -6.12 2.72
N SER A 93 -4.50 -6.12 3.22
CA SER A 93 -3.41 -6.69 2.46
C SER A 93 -3.55 -8.21 2.44
N HIS A 94 -2.87 -8.82 1.50
CA HIS A 94 -2.94 -10.26 1.34
C HIS A 94 -2.50 -10.99 2.61
N ASP A 95 -1.49 -10.47 3.30
CA ASP A 95 -0.98 -11.09 4.51
C ASP A 95 -1.72 -10.65 5.77
N GLN A 96 -2.77 -9.84 5.63
CA GLN A 96 -3.61 -9.36 6.72
C GLN A 96 -2.88 -8.44 7.70
N ARG A 97 -1.71 -7.97 7.36
CA ARG A 97 -0.91 -7.13 8.25
C ARG A 97 -1.20 -5.65 8.07
N TRP A 98 -1.89 -5.29 7.00
CA TRP A 98 -2.19 -3.89 6.69
C TRP A 98 -3.65 -3.76 6.32
N MET A 99 -4.21 -2.62 6.67
CA MET A 99 -5.60 -2.30 6.31
C MET A 99 -5.60 -1.04 5.48
N GLY A 100 -6.34 -1.09 4.36
CA GLY A 100 -6.60 0.08 3.56
C GLY A 100 -7.77 0.84 4.14
N VAL A 101 -7.55 2.11 4.47
CA VAL A 101 -8.53 2.89 5.21
C VAL A 101 -8.84 4.19 4.49
N VAL A 102 -10.03 4.70 4.76
CA VAL A 102 -10.48 6.03 4.35
C VAL A 102 -10.82 6.77 5.63
N PHE A 103 -10.30 7.97 5.78
CA PHE A 103 -10.46 8.69 7.03
C PHE A 103 -10.61 10.19 6.78
N HIS A 104 -11.29 10.83 7.71
CA HIS A 104 -11.52 12.27 7.69
C HIS A 104 -10.63 12.92 8.74
N ASP A 105 -10.18 14.12 8.46
CA ASP A 105 -9.28 14.83 9.38
C ASP A 105 -9.94 15.13 10.72
N SER A 106 -11.27 15.16 10.78
CA SER A 106 -11.98 15.38 12.04
C SER A 106 -11.85 14.20 13.01
N GLY A 107 -11.43 13.04 12.52
CA GLY A 107 -11.37 11.87 13.37
C GLY A 107 -12.68 11.14 13.52
N ALA A 108 -13.69 11.49 12.75
CA ALA A 108 -15.01 10.86 12.79
C ALA A 108 -15.27 10.07 11.53
N LEU A 109 -16.22 9.14 11.61
CA LEU A 109 -16.72 8.44 10.44
C LEU A 109 -17.65 9.39 9.71
N ASP A 110 -17.12 10.06 8.73
CA ASP A 110 -17.86 11.12 8.06
C ASP A 110 -18.56 10.56 6.82
N PRO A 111 -19.90 10.66 6.74
CA PRO A 111 -20.59 10.16 5.55
C PRO A 111 -20.21 10.91 4.28
N GLY A 112 -19.65 12.10 4.42
CA GLY A 112 -19.16 12.83 3.27
C GLY A 112 -18.00 12.15 2.56
N CYS A 113 -17.35 11.17 3.21
CA CYS A 113 -16.29 10.41 2.54
C CYS A 113 -16.83 9.56 1.39
N GLY A 114 -18.14 9.28 1.39
CA GLY A 114 -18.77 8.61 0.26
C GLY A 114 -18.60 7.10 0.23
N VAL A 115 -18.30 6.49 1.37
CA VAL A 115 -18.06 5.04 1.40
C VAL A 115 -19.04 4.31 2.29
N SER A 116 -20.06 5.00 2.79
CA SER A 116 -21.07 4.40 3.66
C SER A 116 -22.19 3.73 2.88
N ALA A 117 -22.22 3.90 1.57
CA ALA A 117 -23.23 3.31 0.71
C ALA A 117 -22.57 2.37 -0.27
N PRO A 118 -23.33 1.46 -0.86
CA PRO A 118 -22.77 0.55 -1.85
C PRO A 118 -22.30 1.27 -3.11
N VAL A 119 -21.33 0.66 -3.79
CA VAL A 119 -20.93 1.08 -5.12
C VAL A 119 -21.17 -0.10 -6.05
N THR A 120 -21.37 0.21 -7.34
CA THR A 120 -21.75 -0.82 -8.29
C THR A 120 -20.62 -1.75 -8.65
N ALA A 121 -19.37 -1.32 -8.49
CA ALA A 121 -18.21 -2.13 -8.83
C ALA A 121 -17.05 -1.70 -7.96
N ARG A 122 -16.12 -2.62 -7.81
CA ARG A 122 -14.86 -2.29 -7.09
C ARG A 122 -14.13 -1.22 -7.86
N ARG A 123 -13.52 -0.32 -7.14
CA ARG A 123 -12.73 0.73 -7.78
C ARG A 123 -11.78 1.34 -6.76
N VAL A 124 -10.83 2.11 -7.26
CA VAL A 124 -9.94 2.88 -6.41
C VAL A 124 -10.72 4.00 -5.75
N TYR A 125 -10.46 4.26 -4.48
CA TYR A 125 -11.09 5.37 -3.79
C TYR A 125 -10.57 6.68 -4.34
N ASP A 126 -11.47 7.55 -4.75
CA ASP A 126 -11.13 8.87 -5.26
C ASP A 126 -12.00 9.95 -4.65
N GLY A 127 -12.60 9.70 -3.51
CA GLY A 127 -13.47 10.66 -2.86
C GLY A 127 -12.70 11.75 -2.14
N PRO A 128 -13.43 12.61 -1.40
CA PRO A 128 -12.84 13.81 -0.81
C PRO A 128 -12.05 13.55 0.47
N CYS A 129 -12.15 12.38 1.06
CA CYS A 129 -11.42 12.08 2.28
C CYS A 129 -10.05 11.51 1.95
N ARG A 130 -9.26 11.30 2.96
CA ARG A 130 -7.91 10.80 2.80
C ARG A 130 -7.92 9.27 2.84
N SER A 131 -6.93 8.66 2.25
CA SER A 131 -6.85 7.20 2.23
C SER A 131 -5.39 6.77 2.28
N GLY A 132 -5.19 5.53 2.69
CA GLY A 132 -3.88 4.93 2.73
C GLY A 132 -3.90 3.65 3.54
N TRP A 133 -2.73 3.17 3.89
CA TRP A 133 -2.56 1.87 4.55
C TRP A 133 -2.01 2.05 5.96
N VAL A 134 -2.61 1.35 6.90
CA VAL A 134 -2.18 1.38 8.29
C VAL A 134 -1.91 -0.04 8.76
N SER A 135 -1.03 -0.17 9.74
CA SER A 135 -0.71 -1.48 10.30
C SER A 135 -1.89 -2.00 11.08
N SER A 136 -2.30 -3.23 10.79
CA SER A 136 -3.44 -3.84 11.48
C SER A 136 -3.17 -4.04 12.97
N ALA A 137 -1.90 -4.06 13.38
CA ALA A 137 -1.55 -4.19 14.79
C ALA A 137 -2.08 -3.03 15.63
N PHE A 138 -2.31 -1.89 15.01
CA PHE A 138 -2.75 -0.69 15.72
C PHE A 138 -4.21 -0.35 15.46
N VAL A 139 -4.97 -1.30 14.92
CA VAL A 139 -6.37 -1.08 14.59
C VAL A 139 -7.24 -2.02 15.40
N LYS A 140 -8.28 -1.44 15.99
CA LYS A 140 -9.34 -2.21 16.64
C LYS A 140 -10.60 -2.01 15.81
N LEU A 141 -11.18 -3.08 15.32
CA LEU A 141 -12.42 -2.98 14.56
C LEU A 141 -13.55 -2.64 15.53
N VAL A 142 -14.42 -1.76 15.08
CA VAL A 142 -15.56 -1.32 15.89
C VAL A 142 -16.81 -1.44 15.07
N ALA A 143 -17.95 -1.42 15.75
CA ALA A 143 -19.23 -1.41 15.07
C ALA A 143 -19.37 -0.10 14.31
N GLY A 144 -19.77 -0.21 13.06
CA GLY A 144 -19.84 0.94 12.16
C GLY A 144 -21.09 1.75 12.24
#